data_44c6b63009f10791b900a6125c36469a
#
_entry.id   44c6b63009f10791b900a6125c36469a
#
_cell.length_a   1.000
_cell.length_b   1.000
_cell.length_c   1.000
_cell.angle_alpha   90.00
_cell.angle_beta   90.00
_cell.angle_gamma   90.00
#
_symmetry.space_group_name_H-M   'P 1'
#
loop_
_entity.id
_entity.type
_entity.pdbx_description
1 polymer ?
#
loop_
_entity_poly.entity_id
_entity_poly.type
_entity_poly.pdbx_seq_one_letter_code
_entity_poly.pdbx_strand_id
1 'polypeptide(L)'
;MGLFEPERTSSAPHPRKEPRFPEPLSRENLKKVFEGCVDYMERTVYLHGDRKRTVTVCYLLGMARNERLSDYVLRPLAQDPALSQVPEEELFARLQYGALYNLAANRRTTLDDVVNDLILGSCALLFPGQRDALTLPVVTEEKRSVGEPENEPALKGVRESFVESVRTNTAMVRRHLKAPELKIREHIVGRRSRTQVDVLYLDGIADPDTVERVRRRLDGMDIDGVEAAGNIEEYLTDHLNTPFPTMPYTQRPDRFCQGLLEGRVGLMADGLPFAWMLPGTIDQFFKTGQDRAFHWMAASALNVIRWFCAFVTILVPGLYIALVTFHPEAIPVKLALSIVAAKQEVPFSTVFEVLIMLLAFEVLQEAGLRLPSPIGATVSILGGLVVGNAAVEAHIVSPAVLIAVAIAGVAGYAMPSQDFAAALRLWRFLLAILASAAGLFGLAAGCAALIYHLAGLETFGVPYLAPFTSGAGEPRGHPSLLRPPLPRMKWRDGARHTLNRRNQR
;
A
#
# COMPACT_ATOMS: atom_id res chain seq x y z
N MET A 1 0.65 21.96 53.09
CA MET A 1 0.21 20.66 52.59
C MET A 1 0.29 20.76 51.08
N GLY A 2 1.49 20.46 50.55
CA GLY A 2 1.81 20.62 49.14
C GLY A 2 1.23 19.45 48.34
N LEU A 3 0.36 19.74 47.41
CA LEU A 3 -0.20 18.78 46.48
C LEU A 3 0.66 18.75 45.23
N PHE A 4 1.14 17.57 44.95
CA PHE A 4 1.89 17.09 43.79
C PHE A 4 1.55 17.80 42.47
N GLU A 5 2.47 18.58 41.93
CA GLU A 5 2.57 18.83 40.51
C GLU A 5 3.20 17.59 39.87
N PRO A 6 2.54 16.90 38.95
CA PRO A 6 3.21 15.87 38.17
C PRO A 6 4.10 16.55 37.12
N GLU A 7 5.40 16.61 37.36
CA GLU A 7 6.37 16.82 36.28
C GLU A 7 6.19 15.76 35.23
N ARG A 8 5.40 16.05 34.20
CA ARG A 8 5.46 15.32 32.94
C ARG A 8 6.68 15.79 32.18
N THR A 9 7.77 15.07 32.28
CA THR A 9 8.80 15.04 31.27
C THR A 9 8.17 14.51 29.98
N SER A 10 7.55 15.41 29.19
CA SER A 10 7.22 15.10 27.82
C SER A 10 8.54 14.95 27.09
N SER A 11 8.82 13.78 26.55
CA SER A 11 9.84 13.60 25.52
C SER A 11 9.41 14.36 24.27
N ALA A 12 9.56 15.68 24.31
CA ALA A 12 9.37 16.51 23.14
C ALA A 12 10.40 16.07 22.09
N PRO A 13 10.01 15.86 20.83
CA PRO A 13 10.97 15.66 19.75
C PRO A 13 11.96 16.82 19.80
N HIS A 14 13.26 16.52 19.59
CA HIS A 14 14.33 17.52 19.63
C HIS A 14 13.88 18.82 18.98
N PRO A 15 13.95 19.96 19.68
CA PRO A 15 13.48 21.22 19.14
C PRO A 15 14.20 21.47 17.80
N ARG A 16 13.45 21.63 16.74
CA ARG A 16 14.00 22.10 15.47
C ARG A 16 14.60 23.47 15.73
N LYS A 17 15.81 23.72 15.25
CA LYS A 17 16.48 24.99 15.43
C LYS A 17 15.75 26.17 14.77
N GLU A 18 14.87 25.88 13.81
CA GLU A 18 14.06 26.86 13.06
C GLU A 18 12.60 26.43 13.04
N PRO A 19 11.65 27.35 13.19
CA PRO A 19 10.23 27.06 13.08
C PRO A 19 9.92 26.57 11.65
N ARG A 20 9.04 25.57 11.54
CA ARG A 20 8.63 25.02 10.25
C ARG A 20 7.68 25.96 9.52
N PHE A 21 6.85 26.67 10.29
CA PHE A 21 5.90 27.68 9.83
C PHE A 21 6.19 28.99 10.56
N PRO A 22 7.03 29.87 9.97
CA PRO A 22 7.42 31.13 10.60
C PRO A 22 6.29 32.16 10.62
N GLU A 23 5.19 31.90 9.90
CA GLU A 23 4.04 32.80 9.83
C GLU A 23 3.36 32.91 11.20
N PRO A 24 2.75 34.09 11.49
CA PRO A 24 2.00 34.28 12.71
C PRO A 24 0.81 33.34 12.80
N LEU A 25 0.44 32.95 14.01
CA LEU A 25 -0.74 32.13 14.24
C LEU A 25 -2.00 32.92 13.84
N SER A 26 -2.66 32.44 12.79
CA SER A 26 -3.93 32.97 12.30
C SER A 26 -4.76 31.86 11.68
N ARG A 27 -6.07 32.08 11.63
CA ARG A 27 -6.99 31.17 10.94
C ARG A 27 -6.60 30.95 9.47
N GLU A 28 -6.21 32.03 8.78
CA GLU A 28 -5.83 31.98 7.37
C GLU A 28 -4.57 31.16 7.13
N ASN A 29 -3.54 31.36 7.96
CA ASN A 29 -2.29 30.62 7.86
C ASN A 29 -2.50 29.14 8.22
N LEU A 30 -3.31 28.84 9.23
CA LEU A 30 -3.67 27.48 9.57
C LEU A 30 -4.38 26.77 8.42
N LYS A 31 -5.33 27.45 7.76
CA LYS A 31 -6.03 26.95 6.58
C LYS A 31 -5.08 26.69 5.41
N LYS A 32 -4.07 27.55 5.19
CA LYS A 32 -3.03 27.34 4.16
C LYS A 32 -2.20 26.08 4.43
N VAL A 33 -1.83 25.82 5.68
CA VAL A 33 -1.07 24.61 6.04
C VAL A 33 -1.85 23.34 5.67
N PHE A 34 -3.16 23.33 5.92
CA PHE A 34 -4.03 22.19 5.62
C PHE A 34 -4.79 22.33 4.28
N GLU A 35 -4.35 23.21 3.41
CA GLU A 35 -4.91 23.32 2.05
C GLU A 35 -4.76 21.98 1.30
N GLY A 36 -5.84 21.53 0.66
CA GLY A 36 -5.88 20.22 0.02
C GLY A 36 -6.01 19.03 0.97
N CYS A 37 -6.41 19.26 2.23
CA CYS A 37 -6.72 18.23 3.20
C CYS A 37 -8.23 18.23 3.46
N VAL A 38 -8.95 17.24 2.94
CA VAL A 38 -10.41 17.09 3.13
C VAL A 38 -10.78 16.76 4.59
N ASP A 39 -9.84 16.22 5.33
CA ASP A 39 -10.01 15.87 6.75
C ASP A 39 -9.82 17.06 7.70
N TYR A 40 -9.34 18.22 7.21
CA TYR A 40 -9.28 19.44 8.00
C TYR A 40 -10.64 20.14 8.06
N MET A 41 -11.14 20.33 9.26
CA MET A 41 -12.45 20.90 9.50
C MET A 41 -12.36 22.17 10.35
N GLU A 42 -13.11 23.17 9.94
CA GLU A 42 -13.33 24.40 10.71
C GLU A 42 -14.81 24.55 11.03
N ARG A 43 -15.12 24.85 12.28
CA ARG A 43 -16.49 25.18 12.71
C ARG A 43 -16.49 26.45 13.54
N THR A 44 -17.23 27.45 13.11
CA THR A 44 -17.47 28.64 13.92
C THR A 44 -18.63 28.38 14.87
N VAL A 45 -18.41 28.63 16.16
CA VAL A 45 -19.38 28.46 17.24
C VAL A 45 -19.70 29.83 17.82
N TYR A 46 -20.98 30.12 18.01
CA TYR A 46 -21.46 31.31 18.71
C TYR A 46 -21.51 31.02 20.21
N LEU A 47 -20.82 31.83 21.02
CA LEU A 47 -20.82 31.67 22.48
C LEU A 47 -22.20 31.96 23.03
N HIS A 48 -22.82 31.00 23.68
CA HIS A 48 -24.19 31.07 24.20
C HIS A 48 -25.20 31.66 23.22
N GLY A 49 -25.02 31.38 21.92
CA GLY A 49 -25.91 31.89 20.86
C GLY A 49 -25.69 33.36 20.45
N ASP A 50 -24.76 34.09 21.05
CA ASP A 50 -24.46 35.48 20.66
C ASP A 50 -23.64 35.53 19.39
N ARG A 51 -24.26 36.06 18.30
CA ARG A 51 -23.62 36.16 16.99
C ARG A 51 -22.40 37.07 16.92
N LYS A 52 -22.25 37.99 17.88
CA LYS A 52 -21.08 38.88 17.95
C LYS A 52 -19.85 38.22 18.53
N ARG A 53 -20.05 37.15 19.29
CA ARG A 53 -18.97 36.46 20.02
C ARG A 53 -18.75 35.07 19.42
N THR A 54 -17.70 34.97 18.65
CA THR A 54 -17.41 33.74 17.88
C THR A 54 -16.10 33.08 18.31
N VAL A 55 -16.08 31.78 18.30
CA VAL A 55 -14.86 30.97 18.43
C VAL A 55 -14.78 30.02 17.26
N THR A 56 -13.64 29.98 16.58
CA THR A 56 -13.42 29.01 15.50
C THR A 56 -12.75 27.77 16.07
N VAL A 57 -13.40 26.63 15.93
CA VAL A 57 -12.91 25.31 16.35
C VAL A 57 -12.33 24.61 15.13
N CYS A 58 -11.03 24.30 15.16
CA CYS A 58 -10.32 23.61 14.10
C CYS A 58 -9.93 22.20 14.58
N TYR A 59 -10.11 21.19 13.75
CA TYR A 59 -9.77 19.81 14.06
C TYR A 59 -9.55 18.95 12.82
N LEU A 60 -8.92 17.79 12.99
CA LEU A 60 -8.78 16.80 11.93
C LEU A 60 -9.80 15.67 12.13
N LEU A 61 -10.60 15.42 11.10
CA LEU A 61 -11.62 14.37 11.09
C LEU A 61 -10.95 12.98 11.21
N GLY A 62 -11.51 12.12 12.06
CA GLY A 62 -10.94 10.80 12.32
C GLY A 62 -9.78 10.79 13.32
N MET A 63 -9.09 11.92 13.55
CA MET A 63 -8.11 12.08 14.63
C MET A 63 -8.76 12.58 15.91
N ALA A 64 -9.69 13.50 15.80
CA ALA A 64 -10.54 13.97 16.89
C ALA A 64 -11.76 13.06 17.05
N ARG A 65 -12.11 12.70 18.30
CA ARG A 65 -13.33 11.94 18.61
C ARG A 65 -14.52 12.89 18.59
N ASN A 66 -15.45 12.68 17.67
CA ASN A 66 -16.61 13.55 17.48
C ASN A 66 -17.45 13.71 18.74
N GLU A 67 -17.66 12.66 19.51
CA GLU A 67 -18.40 12.69 20.77
C GLU A 67 -17.71 13.57 21.82
N ARG A 68 -16.38 13.37 22.02
CA ARG A 68 -15.59 14.20 22.95
C ARG A 68 -15.58 15.66 22.51
N LEU A 69 -15.41 15.91 21.20
CA LEU A 69 -15.46 17.26 20.66
C LEU A 69 -16.84 17.91 20.87
N SER A 70 -17.91 17.17 20.64
CA SER A 70 -19.27 17.67 20.83
C SER A 70 -19.61 17.93 22.28
N ASP A 71 -19.36 16.96 23.17
CA ASP A 71 -19.82 17.02 24.57
C ASP A 71 -18.93 17.90 25.45
N TYR A 72 -17.61 17.85 25.24
CA TYR A 72 -16.66 18.54 26.12
C TYR A 72 -16.18 19.89 25.59
N VAL A 73 -16.40 20.19 24.31
CA VAL A 73 -15.95 21.45 23.71
C VAL A 73 -17.12 22.24 23.10
N LEU A 74 -17.84 21.66 22.14
CA LEU A 74 -18.86 22.41 21.40
C LEU A 74 -20.09 22.74 22.25
N ARG A 75 -20.57 21.77 23.05
CA ARG A 75 -21.74 21.96 23.91
C ARG A 75 -21.48 23.00 24.99
N PRO A 76 -20.39 22.97 25.78
CA PRO A 76 -20.08 24.02 26.73
C PRO A 76 -19.97 25.41 26.07
N LEU A 77 -19.28 25.54 24.92
CA LEU A 77 -19.17 26.82 24.22
C LEU A 77 -20.51 27.38 23.79
N ALA A 78 -21.41 26.52 23.33
CA ALA A 78 -22.71 26.95 22.81
C ALA A 78 -23.79 27.19 23.89
N GLN A 79 -23.72 26.46 25.04
CA GLN A 79 -24.82 26.40 25.99
C GLN A 79 -24.50 26.97 27.38
N ASP A 80 -23.22 27.16 27.75
CA ASP A 80 -22.88 27.62 29.09
C ASP A 80 -23.24 29.12 29.28
N PRO A 81 -24.23 29.43 30.16
CA PRO A 81 -24.64 30.81 30.42
C PRO A 81 -23.51 31.65 31.05
N ALA A 82 -22.60 31.02 31.78
CA ALA A 82 -21.49 31.71 32.41
C ALA A 82 -20.55 32.38 31.39
N LEU A 83 -20.48 31.87 30.16
CA LEU A 83 -19.66 32.43 29.07
C LEU A 83 -20.26 33.69 28.45
N SER A 84 -21.57 33.92 28.58
CA SER A 84 -22.25 35.12 28.03
C SER A 84 -21.82 36.41 28.68
N GLN A 85 -21.46 36.36 29.96
CA GLN A 85 -21.15 37.55 30.79
C GLN A 85 -19.66 37.84 30.93
N VAL A 86 -18.77 36.94 30.45
CA VAL A 86 -17.32 37.09 30.57
C VAL A 86 -16.78 38.09 29.54
N PRO A 87 -15.98 39.11 29.94
CA PRO A 87 -15.29 39.99 29.00
C PRO A 87 -14.42 39.22 28.02
N GLU A 88 -14.22 39.72 26.80
CA GLU A 88 -13.40 39.06 25.78
C GLU A 88 -11.97 38.81 26.21
N GLU A 89 -11.42 39.74 27.02
CA GLU A 89 -10.06 39.65 27.57
C GLU A 89 -9.90 38.48 28.59
N GLU A 90 -10.95 38.20 29.35
CA GLU A 90 -10.98 37.13 30.35
C GLU A 90 -11.46 35.78 29.79
N LEU A 91 -12.08 35.77 28.61
CA LEU A 91 -12.67 34.59 28.02
C LEU A 91 -11.65 33.47 27.85
N PHE A 92 -10.45 33.79 27.36
CA PHE A 92 -9.37 32.83 27.16
C PHE A 92 -8.97 32.15 28.50
N ALA A 93 -8.75 32.93 29.54
CA ALA A 93 -8.40 32.40 30.88
C ALA A 93 -9.54 31.57 31.47
N ARG A 94 -10.80 32.00 31.28
CA ARG A 94 -11.98 31.26 31.74
C ARG A 94 -12.11 29.90 31.06
N LEU A 95 -11.89 29.84 29.76
CA LEU A 95 -11.91 28.58 29.00
C LEU A 95 -10.72 27.69 29.36
N GLN A 96 -9.57 28.27 29.63
CA GLN A 96 -8.37 27.52 30.04
C GLN A 96 -8.52 26.88 31.42
N TYR A 97 -9.14 27.56 32.37
CA TYR A 97 -9.11 27.18 33.78
C TYR A 97 -10.43 26.64 34.35
N GLY A 98 -11.51 26.54 33.61
CA GLY A 98 -12.71 26.03 34.24
C GLY A 98 -14.01 25.91 33.46
N ALA A 99 -14.11 26.45 32.25
CA ALA A 99 -15.38 26.38 31.52
C ALA A 99 -15.48 25.16 30.61
N LEU A 100 -14.36 24.52 30.26
CA LEU A 100 -14.33 23.33 29.43
C LEU A 100 -14.01 22.08 30.26
N TYR A 101 -14.84 21.06 30.15
CA TYR A 101 -14.70 19.78 30.85
C TYR A 101 -13.60 18.90 30.19
N ASN A 102 -12.40 19.46 29.98
CA ASN A 102 -11.30 18.71 29.40
C ASN A 102 -10.12 18.64 30.41
N LEU A 103 -9.41 17.52 30.39
CA LEU A 103 -8.32 17.22 31.31
C LEU A 103 -7.11 18.14 31.15
N ALA A 104 -6.90 18.71 29.96
CA ALA A 104 -5.79 19.61 29.68
C ALA A 104 -6.20 20.66 28.64
N ALA A 105 -5.85 21.90 28.89
CA ALA A 105 -6.01 23.00 27.96
C ALA A 105 -4.64 23.69 27.81
N ASN A 106 -4.06 23.64 26.64
CA ASN A 106 -2.73 24.19 26.38
C ASN A 106 -2.85 25.50 25.60
N ARG A 107 -2.25 26.55 26.13
CA ARG A 107 -2.09 27.81 25.42
C ARG A 107 -0.97 27.67 24.38
N ARG A 108 -1.23 28.03 23.13
CA ARG A 108 -0.27 27.99 22.03
C ARG A 108 -0.14 29.36 21.40
N THR A 109 1.09 29.77 21.17
CA THR A 109 1.43 31.10 20.62
C THR A 109 2.01 31.00 19.20
N THR A 110 2.42 29.81 18.79
CA THR A 110 3.04 29.57 17.49
C THR A 110 2.14 28.71 16.59
N LEU A 111 2.24 28.92 15.28
CA LEU A 111 1.53 28.11 14.29
C LEU A 111 2.00 26.65 14.32
N ASP A 112 3.32 26.42 14.51
CA ASP A 112 3.91 25.08 14.61
C ASP A 112 3.29 24.25 15.74
N ASP A 113 3.11 24.84 16.93
CA ASP A 113 2.55 24.12 18.07
C ASP A 113 1.10 23.72 17.83
N VAL A 114 0.30 24.62 17.24
CA VAL A 114 -1.11 24.34 16.91
C VAL A 114 -1.20 23.24 15.85
N VAL A 115 -0.40 23.31 14.80
CA VAL A 115 -0.35 22.30 13.73
C VAL A 115 0.05 20.94 14.31
N ASN A 116 1.06 20.88 15.18
CA ASN A 116 1.48 19.65 15.83
C ASN A 116 0.38 19.06 16.72
N ASP A 117 -0.31 19.90 17.51
CA ASP A 117 -1.40 19.46 18.38
C ASP A 117 -2.58 18.91 17.56
N LEU A 118 -2.95 19.56 16.44
CA LEU A 118 -4.00 19.07 15.54
C LEU A 118 -3.64 17.70 14.95
N ILE A 119 -2.41 17.51 14.49
CA ILE A 119 -1.92 16.23 13.96
C ILE A 119 -1.93 15.13 15.03
N LEU A 120 -1.75 15.51 16.30
CA LEU A 120 -1.83 14.57 17.42
C LEU A 120 -3.27 14.28 17.88
N GLY A 121 -4.28 14.86 17.23
CA GLY A 121 -5.71 14.63 17.51
C GLY A 121 -6.31 15.58 18.54
N SER A 122 -5.69 16.73 18.80
CA SER A 122 -6.30 17.82 19.54
C SER A 122 -7.23 18.65 18.66
N CYS A 123 -8.15 19.40 19.24
CA CYS A 123 -8.82 20.51 18.57
C CYS A 123 -8.17 21.83 18.99
N ALA A 124 -8.20 22.84 18.13
CA ALA A 124 -7.71 24.18 18.39
C ALA A 124 -8.87 25.17 18.41
N LEU A 125 -8.93 26.03 19.40
CA LEU A 125 -9.86 27.15 19.53
C LEU A 125 -9.12 28.42 19.16
N LEU A 126 -9.60 29.10 18.13
CA LEU A 126 -9.10 30.40 17.66
C LEU A 126 -10.11 31.48 18.00
N PHE A 127 -9.63 32.57 18.61
CA PHE A 127 -10.43 33.69 19.04
C PHE A 127 -10.19 34.89 18.12
N PRO A 128 -11.23 35.62 17.70
CA PRO A 128 -11.07 36.85 16.94
C PRO A 128 -10.23 37.87 17.70
N GLY A 129 -9.25 38.47 17.03
CA GLY A 129 -8.41 39.51 17.63
C GLY A 129 -7.32 39.03 18.57
N GLN A 130 -7.26 37.75 18.92
CA GLN A 130 -6.19 37.18 19.75
C GLN A 130 -5.13 36.48 18.88
N ARG A 131 -3.87 36.55 19.33
CA ARG A 131 -2.72 35.90 18.68
C ARG A 131 -2.46 34.49 19.17
N ASP A 132 -3.12 34.08 20.25
CA ASP A 132 -2.96 32.80 20.90
C ASP A 132 -4.14 31.89 20.60
N ALA A 133 -3.88 30.58 20.58
CA ALA A 133 -4.90 29.56 20.48
C ALA A 133 -4.92 28.69 21.73
N LEU A 134 -6.07 28.09 22.02
CA LEU A 134 -6.22 27.07 23.05
C LEU A 134 -6.37 25.71 22.37
N THR A 135 -5.48 24.77 22.69
CA THR A 135 -5.58 23.41 22.18
C THR A 135 -6.02 22.43 23.26
N LEU A 136 -6.96 21.55 22.90
CA LEU A 136 -7.59 20.60 23.80
C LEU A 136 -7.44 19.18 23.23
N PRO A 137 -6.94 18.20 24.00
CA PRO A 137 -6.82 16.83 23.54
C PRO A 137 -8.20 16.17 23.47
N VAL A 138 -8.64 15.87 22.26
CA VAL A 138 -9.89 15.14 21.97
C VAL A 138 -9.62 13.85 21.18
N VAL A 139 -8.47 13.25 21.44
CA VAL A 139 -7.94 12.09 20.71
C VAL A 139 -8.90 10.92 20.74
N THR A 140 -9.04 10.24 19.63
CA THR A 140 -9.73 8.96 19.52
C THR A 140 -8.85 7.86 20.12
N GLU A 141 -9.25 7.31 21.25
CA GLU A 141 -8.59 6.14 21.87
C GLU A 141 -9.17 4.80 21.36
N GLU A 142 -10.23 4.84 20.59
CA GLU A 142 -10.82 3.63 20.05
C GLU A 142 -9.84 2.95 19.09
N LYS A 143 -9.14 2.00 19.65
CA LYS A 143 -8.62 0.87 18.89
C LYS A 143 -9.82 -0.05 18.62
N ARG A 144 -10.64 0.26 17.61
CA ARG A 144 -11.51 -0.80 17.07
C ARG A 144 -10.61 -1.99 16.80
N SER A 145 -11.11 -3.19 17.02
CA SER A 145 -10.42 -4.42 16.64
C SER A 145 -10.25 -4.41 15.12
N VAL A 146 -9.20 -3.72 14.68
CA VAL A 146 -8.76 -3.75 13.30
C VAL A 146 -8.22 -5.15 13.13
N GLY A 147 -8.83 -5.94 12.26
CA GLY A 147 -8.40 -7.31 11.97
C GLY A 147 -6.95 -7.38 11.53
N GLU A 148 -6.34 -8.53 11.66
CA GLU A 148 -5.04 -8.78 11.04
C GLU A 148 -5.22 -8.86 9.52
N PRO A 149 -4.24 -8.39 8.71
CA PRO A 149 -4.33 -8.48 7.26
C PRO A 149 -4.34 -9.94 6.82
N GLU A 150 -5.42 -10.37 6.18
CA GLU A 150 -5.60 -11.76 5.74
C GLU A 150 -4.64 -12.16 4.63
N ASN A 151 -4.38 -11.24 3.69
CA ASN A 151 -3.54 -11.50 2.51
C ASN A 151 -2.05 -11.14 2.72
N GLU A 152 -1.72 -10.38 3.76
CA GLU A 152 -0.36 -9.94 4.06
C GLU A 152 0.00 -10.19 5.53
N PRO A 153 0.01 -11.47 6.01
CA PRO A 153 0.30 -11.78 7.40
C PRO A 153 1.70 -11.32 7.81
N ALA A 154 1.85 -10.80 9.03
CA ALA A 154 3.12 -10.32 9.55
C ALA A 154 3.51 -11.04 10.84
N LEU A 155 4.65 -11.73 10.81
CA LEU A 155 5.24 -12.33 12.02
C LEU A 155 5.82 -11.26 12.95
N LYS A 156 6.38 -10.18 12.38
CA LYS A 156 7.00 -9.08 13.12
C LYS A 156 6.65 -7.78 12.42
N GLY A 157 5.88 -6.92 13.08
CA GLY A 157 5.45 -5.63 12.53
C GLY A 157 4.08 -5.21 13.02
N VAL A 158 3.52 -4.20 12.39
CA VAL A 158 2.18 -3.68 12.65
C VAL A 158 1.15 -4.74 12.22
N ARG A 159 0.16 -5.02 13.07
CA ARG A 159 -0.92 -5.97 12.80
C ARG A 159 -2.22 -5.28 12.36
N GLU A 160 -2.20 -3.96 12.25
CA GLU A 160 -3.34 -3.20 11.76
C GLU A 160 -3.54 -3.42 10.27
N SER A 161 -4.80 -3.54 9.84
CA SER A 161 -5.23 -3.64 8.44
C SER A 161 -6.17 -2.51 8.07
N PHE A 162 -6.20 -2.10 6.81
CA PHE A 162 -7.24 -1.23 6.30
C PHE A 162 -8.62 -1.91 6.37
N VAL A 163 -9.64 -1.10 6.55
CA VAL A 163 -11.06 -1.50 6.66
C VAL A 163 -11.87 -0.88 5.51
N GLU A 164 -13.15 -1.20 5.41
CA GLU A 164 -14.01 -0.70 4.32
C GLU A 164 -14.20 0.82 4.36
N SER A 165 -14.15 1.44 5.54
CA SER A 165 -14.36 2.88 5.71
C SER A 165 -13.12 3.69 5.34
N VAL A 166 -13.18 4.46 4.27
CA VAL A 166 -12.07 5.33 3.80
C VAL A 166 -11.65 6.35 4.85
N ARG A 167 -12.57 6.88 5.65
CA ARG A 167 -12.25 7.83 6.73
C ARG A 167 -11.46 7.19 7.87
N THR A 168 -11.77 5.96 8.21
CA THR A 168 -11.00 5.20 9.18
C THR A 168 -9.58 4.94 8.66
N ASN A 169 -9.47 4.60 7.38
CA ASN A 169 -8.19 4.33 6.72
C ASN A 169 -7.30 5.57 6.64
N THR A 170 -7.86 6.73 6.25
CA THR A 170 -7.11 7.99 6.22
C THR A 170 -6.66 8.42 7.61
N ALA A 171 -7.48 8.20 8.65
CA ALA A 171 -7.09 8.43 10.04
C ALA A 171 -5.95 7.49 10.50
N MET A 172 -5.96 6.21 10.07
CA MET A 172 -4.83 5.30 10.32
C MET A 172 -3.54 5.82 9.69
N VAL A 173 -3.59 6.28 8.44
CA VAL A 173 -2.42 6.88 7.76
C VAL A 173 -1.92 8.11 8.50
N ARG A 174 -2.81 9.00 8.96
CA ARG A 174 -2.44 10.18 9.76
C ARG A 174 -1.75 9.80 11.07
N ARG A 175 -2.20 8.73 11.74
CA ARG A 175 -1.56 8.24 12.97
C ARG A 175 -0.14 7.72 12.72
N HIS A 176 0.11 7.08 11.58
CA HIS A 176 1.43 6.61 11.18
C HIS A 176 2.33 7.73 10.66
N LEU A 177 1.79 8.65 9.85
CA LEU A 177 2.48 9.78 9.26
C LEU A 177 2.00 11.09 9.87
N LYS A 178 2.61 11.47 10.99
CA LYS A 178 2.32 12.72 11.71
C LYS A 178 3.00 13.91 11.01
N ALA A 179 2.59 14.17 9.78
CA ALA A 179 3.19 15.18 8.91
C ALA A 179 2.11 16.09 8.33
N PRO A 180 2.22 17.42 8.45
CA PRO A 180 1.28 18.36 7.85
C PRO A 180 1.34 18.37 6.33
N GLU A 181 2.44 17.88 5.74
CA GLU A 181 2.57 17.71 4.30
C GLU A 181 1.74 16.55 3.74
N LEU A 182 1.19 15.68 4.59
CA LEU A 182 0.26 14.65 4.12
C LEU A 182 -1.02 15.33 3.64
N LYS A 183 -1.23 15.33 2.33
CA LYS A 183 -2.43 15.85 1.67
C LYS A 183 -3.38 14.71 1.39
N ILE A 184 -4.68 14.97 1.58
CA ILE A 184 -5.77 14.02 1.37
C ILE A 184 -6.84 14.72 0.55
N ARG A 185 -6.96 14.37 -0.73
CA ARG A 185 -7.93 14.96 -1.64
C ARG A 185 -9.04 13.99 -1.96
N GLU A 186 -10.27 14.41 -1.78
CA GLU A 186 -11.45 13.61 -2.05
C GLU A 186 -11.89 13.76 -3.50
N HIS A 187 -12.24 12.64 -4.11
CA HIS A 187 -12.91 12.54 -5.41
C HIS A 187 -14.15 11.67 -5.26
N ILE A 188 -15.23 12.03 -5.92
CA ILE A 188 -16.46 11.23 -5.96
C ILE A 188 -16.55 10.58 -7.33
N VAL A 189 -16.49 9.26 -7.37
CA VAL A 189 -16.48 8.47 -8.60
C VAL A 189 -17.77 7.63 -8.69
N GLY A 190 -18.27 7.47 -9.90
CA GLY A 190 -19.50 6.74 -10.19
C GLY A 190 -20.75 7.62 -10.17
N ARG A 191 -21.54 7.50 -11.23
CA ARG A 191 -22.79 8.29 -11.41
C ARG A 191 -23.84 7.89 -10.38
N ARG A 192 -23.91 6.63 -9.99
CA ARG A 192 -24.92 6.06 -9.09
C ARG A 192 -24.35 5.71 -7.72
N SER A 193 -23.20 5.02 -7.66
CA SER A 193 -22.58 4.66 -6.38
C SER A 193 -22.07 5.87 -5.62
N ARG A 194 -21.59 6.91 -6.33
CA ARG A 194 -20.98 8.11 -5.74
C ARG A 194 -19.92 7.75 -4.70
N THR A 195 -19.09 6.77 -5.06
CA THR A 195 -18.07 6.21 -4.18
C THR A 195 -16.97 7.25 -3.93
N GLN A 196 -16.66 7.47 -2.68
CA GLN A 196 -15.57 8.34 -2.29
C GLN A 196 -14.24 7.65 -2.55
N VAL A 197 -13.34 8.35 -3.26
CA VAL A 197 -11.96 7.93 -3.52
C VAL A 197 -11.03 9.02 -3.04
N ASP A 198 -10.23 8.71 -2.03
CA ASP A 198 -9.27 9.65 -1.47
C ASP A 198 -7.88 9.45 -2.11
N VAL A 199 -7.29 10.54 -2.59
CA VAL A 199 -5.92 10.62 -3.13
C VAL A 199 -5.01 11.15 -2.04
N LEU A 200 -4.03 10.34 -1.61
CA LEU A 200 -3.09 10.67 -0.55
C LEU A 200 -1.67 10.84 -1.11
N TYR A 201 -1.00 11.91 -0.72
CA TYR A 201 0.40 12.13 -1.11
C TYR A 201 1.13 13.04 -0.11
N LEU A 202 2.45 12.97 -0.10
CA LEU A 202 3.27 13.89 0.69
C LEU A 202 3.72 15.06 -0.18
N ASP A 203 3.22 16.25 0.14
CA ASP A 203 3.63 17.48 -0.49
C ASP A 203 5.13 17.74 -0.28
N GLY A 204 5.82 18.26 -1.31
CA GLY A 204 7.26 18.42 -1.30
C GLY A 204 8.08 17.13 -1.50
N ILE A 205 7.42 15.95 -1.61
CA ILE A 205 8.08 14.68 -1.92
C ILE A 205 7.53 14.08 -3.21
N ALA A 206 6.20 13.89 -3.28
CA ALA A 206 5.55 13.33 -4.46
C ALA A 206 5.72 14.24 -5.69
N ASP A 207 5.79 13.64 -6.86
CA ASP A 207 5.81 14.35 -8.13
C ASP A 207 4.44 14.99 -8.40
N PRO A 208 4.36 16.34 -8.55
CA PRO A 208 3.09 17.02 -8.79
C PRO A 208 2.40 16.58 -10.10
N ASP A 209 3.18 16.26 -11.13
CA ASP A 209 2.64 15.83 -12.41
C ASP A 209 1.97 14.46 -12.30
N THR A 210 2.52 13.57 -11.50
CA THR A 210 1.91 12.28 -11.19
C THR A 210 0.61 12.45 -10.40
N VAL A 211 0.60 13.30 -9.38
CA VAL A 211 -0.61 13.61 -8.60
C VAL A 211 -1.72 14.15 -9.50
N GLU A 212 -1.38 15.10 -10.38
CA GLU A 212 -2.36 15.72 -11.27
C GLU A 212 -2.86 14.77 -12.36
N ARG A 213 -2.01 13.85 -12.86
CA ARG A 213 -2.43 12.79 -13.80
C ARG A 213 -3.42 11.82 -13.16
N VAL A 214 -3.14 11.39 -11.92
CA VAL A 214 -4.05 10.52 -11.16
C VAL A 214 -5.40 11.21 -10.98
N ARG A 215 -5.41 12.48 -10.54
CA ARG A 215 -6.63 13.27 -10.34
C ARG A 215 -7.45 13.40 -11.61
N ARG A 216 -6.81 13.82 -12.72
CA ARG A 216 -7.50 13.96 -14.02
C ARG A 216 -8.15 12.68 -14.49
N ARG A 217 -7.52 11.51 -14.25
CA ARG A 217 -8.12 10.23 -14.60
C ARG A 217 -9.32 9.90 -13.72
N LEU A 218 -9.23 10.15 -12.41
CA LEU A 218 -10.36 9.95 -11.50
C LEU A 218 -11.54 10.87 -11.86
N ASP A 219 -11.26 12.15 -12.13
CA ASP A 219 -12.28 13.13 -12.53
C ASP A 219 -12.91 12.78 -13.90
N GLY A 220 -12.17 12.11 -14.78
CA GLY A 220 -12.62 11.64 -16.09
C GLY A 220 -13.30 10.27 -16.08
N MET A 221 -13.42 9.59 -14.95
CA MET A 221 -14.07 8.28 -14.86
C MET A 221 -15.57 8.38 -15.05
N ASP A 222 -16.05 7.84 -16.16
CA ASP A 222 -17.47 7.78 -16.49
C ASP A 222 -18.00 6.36 -16.32
N ILE A 223 -18.34 5.99 -15.09
CA ILE A 223 -18.84 4.67 -14.70
C ILE A 223 -20.07 4.82 -13.80
N ASP A 224 -20.99 3.87 -13.84
CA ASP A 224 -22.18 3.89 -12.99
C ASP A 224 -21.86 3.66 -11.52
N GLY A 225 -20.95 2.73 -11.22
CA GLY A 225 -20.57 2.40 -9.86
C GLY A 225 -19.19 1.77 -9.73
N VAL A 226 -18.60 1.94 -8.54
CA VAL A 226 -17.32 1.33 -8.15
C VAL A 226 -17.65 0.27 -7.09
N GLU A 227 -17.74 -0.99 -7.52
CA GLU A 227 -18.09 -2.13 -6.66
C GLU A 227 -16.89 -3.06 -6.42
N ALA A 228 -15.86 -2.96 -7.27
CA ALA A 228 -14.68 -3.80 -7.20
C ALA A 228 -13.40 -3.02 -7.55
N ALA A 229 -12.25 -3.54 -7.12
CA ALA A 229 -10.94 -2.98 -7.41
C ALA A 229 -10.69 -2.74 -8.89
N GLY A 230 -11.04 -3.72 -9.73
CA GLY A 230 -10.84 -3.67 -11.17
C GLY A 230 -11.51 -2.47 -11.85
N ASN A 231 -12.62 -1.98 -11.29
CA ASN A 231 -13.28 -0.79 -11.84
C ASN A 231 -12.36 0.45 -11.81
N ILE A 232 -11.57 0.61 -10.76
CA ILE A 232 -10.61 1.72 -10.64
C ILE A 232 -9.33 1.41 -11.42
N GLU A 233 -8.83 0.18 -11.31
CA GLU A 233 -7.56 -0.23 -11.92
C GLU A 233 -7.58 -0.10 -13.44
N GLU A 234 -8.65 -0.55 -14.09
CA GLU A 234 -8.79 -0.50 -15.54
C GLU A 234 -8.86 0.94 -16.08
N TYR A 235 -9.47 1.87 -15.34
CA TYR A 235 -9.51 3.28 -15.75
C TYR A 235 -8.20 4.03 -15.49
N LEU A 236 -7.43 3.59 -14.49
CA LEU A 236 -6.19 4.25 -14.11
C LEU A 236 -4.96 3.70 -14.83
N THR A 237 -5.03 2.48 -15.37
CA THR A 237 -3.89 1.87 -16.08
C THR A 237 -3.58 2.58 -17.42
N ASP A 238 -2.30 2.62 -17.78
CA ASP A 238 -1.84 3.08 -19.09
C ASP A 238 -1.94 1.96 -20.15
N HIS A 239 -1.93 0.70 -19.72
CA HIS A 239 -1.86 -0.48 -20.59
C HIS A 239 -2.95 -1.49 -20.22
N LEU A 240 -4.07 -1.48 -20.95
CA LEU A 240 -5.18 -2.41 -20.74
C LEU A 240 -4.86 -3.85 -21.17
N ASN A 241 -3.98 -4.01 -22.15
CA ASN A 241 -3.70 -5.32 -22.79
C ASN A 241 -2.50 -6.05 -22.14
N THR A 242 -2.23 -5.83 -20.87
CA THR A 242 -1.19 -6.55 -20.15
C THR A 242 -1.79 -7.41 -19.05
N PRO A 243 -1.34 -8.66 -18.87
CA PRO A 243 -1.71 -9.44 -17.70
C PRO A 243 -0.96 -9.01 -16.42
N PHE A 244 0.08 -8.20 -16.54
CA PHE A 244 0.86 -7.76 -15.39
C PHE A 244 0.16 -6.61 -14.66
N PRO A 245 0.02 -6.72 -13.31
CA PRO A 245 -0.57 -5.65 -12.52
C PRO A 245 0.33 -4.41 -12.55
N THR A 246 -0.26 -3.26 -12.82
CA THR A 246 0.43 -1.96 -12.86
C THR A 246 0.21 -1.13 -11.60
N MET A 247 -0.77 -1.51 -10.78
CA MET A 247 -1.16 -0.84 -9.55
C MET A 247 -0.99 -1.78 -8.35
N PRO A 248 0.15 -1.73 -7.64
CA PRO A 248 0.32 -2.52 -6.43
C PRO A 248 -0.61 -2.01 -5.32
N TYR A 249 -1.27 -2.92 -4.64
CA TYR A 249 -2.12 -2.62 -3.49
C TYR A 249 -1.59 -3.25 -2.20
N THR A 250 -2.10 -2.79 -1.07
CA THR A 250 -1.77 -3.34 0.23
C THR A 250 -2.93 -3.15 1.22
N GLN A 251 -3.13 -4.13 2.10
CA GLN A 251 -4.02 -4.02 3.26
C GLN A 251 -3.32 -3.37 4.46
N ARG A 252 -2.00 -3.16 4.39
CA ARG A 252 -1.18 -2.73 5.52
C ARG A 252 -0.89 -1.23 5.52
N PRO A 253 -1.30 -0.49 6.58
CA PRO A 253 -1.02 0.93 6.71
C PRO A 253 0.48 1.27 6.73
N ASP A 254 1.32 0.42 7.35
CA ASP A 254 2.77 0.64 7.42
C ASP A 254 3.44 0.56 6.05
N ARG A 255 3.04 -0.40 5.20
CA ARG A 255 3.53 -0.53 3.82
C ARG A 255 3.08 0.64 2.96
N PHE A 256 1.82 1.04 3.10
CA PHE A 256 1.25 2.18 2.39
C PHE A 256 1.96 3.49 2.75
N CYS A 257 2.09 3.80 4.05
CA CYS A 257 2.79 5.00 4.53
C CYS A 257 4.21 5.07 4.03
N GLN A 258 4.87 3.92 3.93
CA GLN A 258 6.18 3.85 3.36
C GLN A 258 6.21 4.17 1.87
N GLY A 259 5.24 3.69 1.08
CA GLY A 259 5.08 4.09 -0.32
C GLY A 259 4.97 5.60 -0.45
N LEU A 260 4.18 6.27 0.41
CA LEU A 260 4.07 7.73 0.44
C LEU A 260 5.42 8.41 0.77
N LEU A 261 6.18 7.89 1.75
CA LEU A 261 7.52 8.39 2.08
C LEU A 261 8.53 8.21 0.94
N GLU A 262 8.31 7.23 0.07
CA GLU A 262 9.11 7.02 -1.14
C GLU A 262 8.68 7.92 -2.32
N GLY A 263 7.64 8.77 -2.13
CA GLY A 263 7.14 9.71 -3.14
C GLY A 263 6.03 9.16 -4.03
N ARG A 264 5.39 8.07 -3.62
CA ARG A 264 4.23 7.54 -4.35
C ARG A 264 2.95 8.27 -3.98
N VAL A 265 1.99 8.20 -4.87
CA VAL A 265 0.63 8.64 -4.65
C VAL A 265 -0.20 7.44 -4.20
N GLY A 266 -0.91 7.57 -3.10
CA GLY A 266 -1.79 6.55 -2.58
C GLY A 266 -3.23 6.80 -2.98
N LEU A 267 -4.00 5.73 -3.18
CA LEU A 267 -5.43 5.77 -3.43
C LEU A 267 -6.15 4.87 -2.44
N MET A 268 -7.28 5.35 -1.94
CA MET A 268 -8.21 4.59 -1.10
C MET A 268 -9.62 4.83 -1.58
N ALA A 269 -10.42 3.78 -1.73
CA ALA A 269 -11.83 3.88 -2.08
C ALA A 269 -12.69 3.40 -0.92
N ASP A 270 -13.80 4.06 -0.69
CA ASP A 270 -14.77 3.64 0.30
C ASP A 270 -15.40 2.29 -0.10
N GLY A 271 -15.58 1.40 0.85
CA GLY A 271 -16.04 0.02 0.63
C GLY A 271 -14.93 -0.98 0.33
N LEU A 272 -13.67 -0.56 0.12
CA LEU A 272 -12.55 -1.46 -0.18
C LEU A 272 -11.50 -1.47 0.94
N PRO A 273 -11.18 -2.65 1.56
CA PRO A 273 -10.30 -2.74 2.72
C PRO A 273 -8.80 -2.80 2.33
N PHE A 274 -8.37 -2.01 1.35
CA PHE A 274 -6.98 -1.90 0.91
C PHE A 274 -6.72 -0.56 0.22
N ALA A 275 -5.47 -0.28 -0.06
CA ALA A 275 -5.04 0.95 -0.70
C ALA A 275 -4.02 0.67 -1.82
N TRP A 276 -4.11 1.40 -2.92
CA TRP A 276 -3.16 1.34 -4.03
C TRP A 276 -2.03 2.34 -3.87
N MET A 277 -0.89 2.03 -4.48
CA MET A 277 0.30 2.88 -4.49
C MET A 277 0.79 3.11 -5.91
N LEU A 278 0.71 4.34 -6.38
CA LEU A 278 1.09 4.75 -7.73
C LEU A 278 2.35 5.63 -7.75
N PRO A 279 3.18 5.55 -8.79
CA PRO A 279 3.21 4.56 -9.86
C PRO A 279 3.66 3.18 -9.39
N GLY A 280 3.17 2.11 -10.02
CA GLY A 280 3.59 0.74 -9.76
C GLY A 280 4.88 0.40 -10.51
N THR A 281 5.78 -0.32 -9.85
CA THR A 281 7.04 -0.82 -10.43
C THR A 281 7.21 -2.29 -10.08
N ILE A 282 7.86 -3.06 -10.95
CA ILE A 282 7.96 -4.52 -10.83
C ILE A 282 8.52 -4.97 -9.47
N ASP A 283 9.46 -4.22 -8.91
CA ASP A 283 10.12 -4.54 -7.64
C ASP A 283 9.16 -4.59 -6.45
N GLN A 284 8.02 -3.89 -6.52
CA GLN A 284 7.02 -3.88 -5.45
C GLN A 284 6.28 -5.20 -5.31
N PHE A 285 6.10 -5.93 -6.41
CA PHE A 285 5.41 -7.22 -6.42
C PHE A 285 6.26 -8.35 -5.83
N PHE A 286 7.57 -8.12 -5.67
CA PHE A 286 8.50 -9.04 -5.00
C PHE A 286 8.76 -8.71 -3.54
N LYS A 287 8.39 -7.52 -3.08
CA LYS A 287 8.63 -7.04 -1.70
C LYS A 287 7.39 -7.20 -0.85
N THR A 288 7.60 -7.64 0.40
CA THR A 288 6.55 -7.69 1.43
C THR A 288 6.79 -6.64 2.50
N GLY A 289 5.74 -6.28 3.25
CA GLY A 289 5.88 -5.41 4.43
C GLY A 289 6.82 -6.00 5.49
N GLN A 290 6.91 -7.34 5.58
CA GLN A 290 7.80 -8.04 6.52
C GLN A 290 9.29 -7.87 6.20
N ASP A 291 9.68 -7.64 4.95
CA ASP A 291 11.09 -7.54 4.56
C ASP A 291 11.82 -6.42 5.30
N ARG A 292 11.09 -5.40 5.77
CA ARG A 292 11.67 -4.34 6.59
C ARG A 292 11.79 -4.68 8.06
N ALA A 293 11.00 -5.61 8.54
CA ALA A 293 11.06 -6.07 9.92
C ALA A 293 12.19 -7.08 10.16
N PHE A 294 12.68 -7.73 9.11
CA PHE A 294 13.81 -8.65 9.18
C PHE A 294 15.16 -7.94 9.08
N HIS A 295 16.20 -8.63 9.51
CA HIS A 295 17.57 -8.19 9.27
C HIS A 295 17.83 -8.07 7.76
N TRP A 296 18.60 -7.06 7.34
CA TRP A 296 18.79 -6.74 5.92
C TRP A 296 19.34 -7.89 5.08
N MET A 297 20.23 -8.73 5.64
CA MET A 297 20.74 -9.92 4.95
C MET A 297 19.66 -10.97 4.70
N ALA A 298 18.85 -11.27 5.72
CA ALA A 298 17.74 -12.23 5.58
C ALA A 298 16.68 -11.74 4.57
N ALA A 299 16.29 -10.47 4.66
CA ALA A 299 15.37 -9.87 3.70
C ALA A 299 15.93 -9.90 2.26
N SER A 300 17.23 -9.65 2.09
CA SER A 300 17.90 -9.75 0.78
C SER A 300 17.89 -11.18 0.24
N ALA A 301 18.23 -12.16 1.08
CA ALA A 301 18.21 -13.57 0.68
C ALA A 301 16.81 -14.03 0.25
N LEU A 302 15.77 -13.70 1.04
CA LEU A 302 14.39 -14.00 0.69
C LEU A 302 13.96 -13.35 -0.62
N ASN A 303 14.35 -12.11 -0.86
CA ASN A 303 14.02 -11.41 -2.11
C ASN A 303 14.71 -12.08 -3.32
N VAL A 304 15.98 -12.46 -3.21
CA VAL A 304 16.69 -13.22 -4.25
C VAL A 304 15.98 -14.54 -4.53
N ILE A 305 15.56 -15.26 -3.48
CA ILE A 305 14.81 -16.52 -3.63
C ILE A 305 13.50 -16.27 -4.38
N ARG A 306 12.75 -15.20 -4.08
CA ARG A 306 11.51 -14.89 -4.81
C ARG A 306 11.76 -14.62 -6.29
N TRP A 307 12.79 -13.86 -6.63
CA TRP A 307 13.18 -13.65 -8.03
C TRP A 307 13.55 -14.96 -8.72
N PHE A 308 14.35 -15.81 -8.06
CA PHE A 308 14.68 -17.14 -8.57
C PHE A 308 13.43 -18.00 -8.79
N CYS A 309 12.50 -18.01 -7.82
CA CYS A 309 11.22 -18.72 -7.94
C CYS A 309 10.37 -18.20 -9.11
N ALA A 310 10.35 -16.89 -9.39
CA ALA A 310 9.65 -16.34 -10.55
C ALA A 310 10.23 -16.90 -11.86
N PHE A 311 11.55 -16.94 -12.01
CA PHE A 311 12.21 -17.57 -13.16
C PHE A 311 11.89 -19.05 -13.27
N VAL A 312 11.96 -19.80 -12.16
CA VAL A 312 11.61 -21.22 -12.13
C VAL A 312 10.16 -21.45 -12.57
N THR A 313 9.22 -20.65 -12.08
CA THR A 313 7.79 -20.75 -12.43
C THR A 313 7.55 -20.61 -13.92
N ILE A 314 8.23 -19.66 -14.56
CA ILE A 314 8.02 -19.37 -15.99
C ILE A 314 8.78 -20.35 -16.88
N LEU A 315 10.04 -20.65 -16.55
CA LEU A 315 10.98 -21.30 -17.47
C LEU A 315 10.93 -22.82 -17.41
N VAL A 316 10.78 -23.43 -16.22
CA VAL A 316 11.01 -24.86 -16.04
C VAL A 316 10.13 -25.75 -16.92
N PRO A 317 8.80 -25.51 -17.06
CA PRO A 317 7.97 -26.35 -17.91
C PRO A 317 8.37 -26.27 -19.39
N GLY A 318 8.58 -25.05 -19.91
CA GLY A 318 9.04 -24.85 -21.29
C GLY A 318 10.45 -25.42 -21.53
N LEU A 319 11.37 -25.23 -20.58
CA LEU A 319 12.71 -25.78 -20.65
C LEU A 319 12.70 -27.33 -20.68
N TYR A 320 11.85 -27.93 -19.84
CA TYR A 320 11.67 -29.38 -19.84
C TYR A 320 11.21 -29.91 -21.21
N ILE A 321 10.17 -29.28 -21.80
CA ILE A 321 9.70 -29.62 -23.17
C ILE A 321 10.84 -29.46 -24.15
N ALA A 322 11.53 -28.34 -24.17
CA ALA A 322 12.60 -28.04 -25.11
C ALA A 322 13.75 -29.04 -25.04
N LEU A 323 14.19 -29.38 -23.83
CA LEU A 323 15.29 -30.32 -23.63
C LEU A 323 14.91 -31.76 -24.00
N VAL A 324 13.76 -32.24 -23.52
CA VAL A 324 13.38 -33.65 -23.72
C VAL A 324 12.95 -33.92 -25.16
N THR A 325 12.34 -32.94 -25.84
CA THR A 325 11.77 -33.15 -27.19
C THR A 325 12.76 -32.81 -28.31
N PHE A 326 13.53 -31.70 -28.15
CA PHE A 326 14.36 -31.16 -29.23
C PHE A 326 15.87 -31.32 -28.98
N HIS A 327 16.31 -31.34 -27.70
CA HIS A 327 17.72 -31.29 -27.34
C HIS A 327 18.09 -32.35 -26.28
N PRO A 328 17.77 -33.65 -26.52
CA PRO A 328 18.08 -34.69 -25.54
C PRO A 328 19.59 -34.85 -25.28
N GLU A 329 20.43 -34.45 -26.23
CA GLU A 329 21.88 -34.43 -26.12
C GLU A 329 22.41 -33.47 -25.02
N ALA A 330 21.64 -32.46 -24.63
CA ALA A 330 22.01 -31.55 -23.56
C ALA A 330 21.76 -32.14 -22.15
N ILE A 331 21.04 -33.26 -22.07
CA ILE A 331 20.72 -33.94 -20.80
C ILE A 331 21.80 -34.98 -20.50
N PRO A 332 22.29 -35.10 -19.24
CA PRO A 332 23.19 -36.16 -18.86
C PRO A 332 22.65 -37.56 -19.23
N VAL A 333 23.45 -38.38 -19.90
CA VAL A 333 23.02 -39.66 -20.50
C VAL A 333 22.20 -40.55 -19.56
N LYS A 334 22.64 -40.68 -18.29
CA LYS A 334 21.90 -41.48 -17.30
C LYS A 334 20.51 -40.97 -17.02
N LEU A 335 20.35 -39.63 -16.96
CA LEU A 335 19.07 -39.00 -16.74
C LEU A 335 18.19 -39.10 -17.98
N ALA A 336 18.77 -38.90 -19.19
CA ALA A 336 18.04 -39.04 -20.45
C ALA A 336 17.47 -40.44 -20.61
N LEU A 337 18.28 -41.49 -20.34
CA LEU A 337 17.82 -42.88 -20.37
C LEU A 337 16.70 -43.15 -19.36
N SER A 338 16.80 -42.60 -18.14
CA SER A 338 15.75 -42.72 -17.12
C SER A 338 14.43 -42.08 -17.58
N ILE A 339 14.50 -40.89 -18.19
CA ILE A 339 13.32 -40.18 -18.72
C ILE A 339 12.71 -41.01 -19.85
N VAL A 340 13.52 -41.52 -20.80
CA VAL A 340 13.04 -42.35 -21.92
C VAL A 340 12.35 -43.60 -21.41
N ALA A 341 12.98 -44.30 -20.44
CA ALA A 341 12.40 -45.52 -19.86
C ALA A 341 11.05 -45.25 -19.18
N ALA A 342 10.96 -44.17 -18.37
CA ALA A 342 9.72 -43.80 -17.73
C ALA A 342 8.63 -43.36 -18.70
N LYS A 343 9.00 -42.91 -19.88
CA LYS A 343 8.08 -42.47 -20.95
C LYS A 343 7.54 -43.58 -21.81
N GLN A 344 8.19 -44.75 -21.88
CA GLN A 344 7.74 -45.86 -22.75
C GLN A 344 6.32 -46.32 -22.41
N GLU A 345 5.90 -46.21 -21.19
CA GLU A 345 4.56 -46.62 -20.74
C GLU A 345 3.49 -45.52 -20.91
N VAL A 346 3.86 -44.28 -21.27
CA VAL A 346 2.97 -43.15 -21.39
C VAL A 346 2.58 -42.94 -22.87
N PRO A 347 1.28 -42.99 -23.23
CA PRO A 347 0.83 -42.88 -24.62
C PRO A 347 0.87 -41.48 -25.22
N PHE A 348 1.07 -40.45 -24.39
CA PHE A 348 1.00 -39.05 -24.80
C PHE A 348 2.37 -38.44 -25.13
N SER A 349 2.38 -37.39 -25.94
CA SER A 349 3.59 -36.61 -26.18
C SER A 349 3.99 -35.80 -24.94
N THR A 350 5.28 -35.50 -24.74
CA THR A 350 5.78 -34.70 -23.64
C THR A 350 5.10 -33.34 -23.52
N VAL A 351 4.78 -32.72 -24.66
CA VAL A 351 4.05 -31.45 -24.74
C VAL A 351 2.67 -31.58 -24.13
N PHE A 352 1.93 -32.62 -24.53
CA PHE A 352 0.58 -32.86 -24.02
C PHE A 352 0.60 -33.18 -22.52
N GLU A 353 1.55 -34.02 -22.04
CA GLU A 353 1.72 -34.32 -20.64
C GLU A 353 1.93 -33.03 -19.81
N VAL A 354 2.85 -32.15 -20.24
CA VAL A 354 3.15 -30.89 -19.53
C VAL A 354 1.95 -29.95 -19.54
N LEU A 355 1.29 -29.76 -20.69
CA LEU A 355 0.15 -28.84 -20.79
C LEU A 355 -1.06 -29.31 -19.98
N ILE A 356 -1.39 -30.61 -20.00
CA ILE A 356 -2.50 -31.13 -19.19
C ILE A 356 -2.20 -31.05 -17.70
N MET A 357 -0.96 -31.30 -17.28
CA MET A 357 -0.56 -31.17 -15.89
C MET A 357 -0.56 -29.70 -15.42
N LEU A 358 -0.08 -28.78 -16.26
CA LEU A 358 -0.20 -27.35 -15.96
C LEU A 358 -1.65 -26.93 -15.78
N LEU A 359 -2.55 -27.38 -16.66
CA LEU A 359 -3.98 -27.11 -16.57
C LEU A 359 -4.60 -27.73 -15.30
N ALA A 360 -4.26 -28.98 -14.99
CA ALA A 360 -4.73 -29.64 -13.77
C ALA A 360 -4.31 -28.87 -12.50
N PHE A 361 -3.06 -28.40 -12.44
CA PHE A 361 -2.59 -27.56 -11.33
C PHE A 361 -3.32 -26.21 -11.25
N GLU A 362 -3.63 -25.55 -12.39
CA GLU A 362 -4.43 -24.33 -12.39
C GLU A 362 -5.84 -24.57 -11.84
N VAL A 363 -6.49 -25.65 -12.26
CA VAL A 363 -7.83 -26.01 -11.76
C VAL A 363 -7.80 -26.27 -10.24
N LEU A 364 -6.77 -26.98 -9.75
CA LEU A 364 -6.60 -27.23 -8.31
C LEU A 364 -6.36 -25.94 -7.55
N GLN A 365 -5.58 -25.03 -8.09
CA GLN A 365 -5.27 -23.75 -7.48
C GLN A 365 -6.52 -22.84 -7.42
N GLU A 366 -7.27 -22.74 -8.51
CA GLU A 366 -8.53 -21.99 -8.59
C GLU A 366 -9.57 -22.56 -7.61
N ALA A 367 -9.70 -23.89 -7.54
CA ALA A 367 -10.59 -24.54 -6.59
C ALA A 367 -10.16 -24.25 -5.12
N GLY A 368 -8.85 -24.26 -4.86
CA GLY A 368 -8.30 -23.96 -3.53
C GLY A 368 -8.60 -22.55 -3.04
N LEU A 369 -8.64 -21.57 -3.93
CA LEU A 369 -8.97 -20.17 -3.61
C LEU A 369 -10.44 -19.95 -3.27
N ARG A 370 -11.33 -20.79 -3.79
CA ARG A 370 -12.79 -20.68 -3.55
C ARG A 370 -13.28 -21.40 -2.30
N LEU A 371 -12.45 -22.22 -1.70
CA LEU A 371 -12.81 -22.96 -0.49
C LEU A 371 -12.41 -22.17 0.77
N PRO A 372 -13.14 -22.32 1.89
CA PRO A 372 -12.74 -21.77 3.18
C PRO A 372 -11.30 -22.18 3.54
N SER A 373 -10.52 -21.24 4.04
CA SER A 373 -9.06 -21.37 4.20
C SER A 373 -8.55 -22.69 4.82
N PRO A 374 -9.19 -23.29 5.86
CA PRO A 374 -8.72 -24.58 6.39
C PRO A 374 -8.93 -25.75 5.42
N ILE A 375 -10.02 -25.73 4.65
CA ILE A 375 -10.39 -26.78 3.71
C ILE A 375 -9.60 -26.61 2.40
N GLY A 376 -9.45 -25.39 1.91
CA GLY A 376 -8.74 -25.07 0.67
C GLY A 376 -7.29 -25.54 0.68
N ALA A 377 -6.57 -25.34 1.77
CA ALA A 377 -5.21 -25.82 1.93
C ALA A 377 -5.13 -27.35 1.90
N THR A 378 -6.05 -28.03 2.59
CA THR A 378 -6.12 -29.50 2.62
C THR A 378 -6.45 -30.07 1.24
N VAL A 379 -7.44 -29.50 0.54
CA VAL A 379 -7.83 -29.93 -0.81
C VAL A 379 -6.71 -29.69 -1.83
N SER A 380 -5.98 -28.58 -1.73
CA SER A 380 -4.84 -28.31 -2.61
C SER A 380 -3.70 -29.31 -2.43
N ILE A 381 -3.40 -29.69 -1.18
CA ILE A 381 -2.36 -30.68 -0.87
C ILE A 381 -2.78 -32.08 -1.29
N LEU A 382 -3.97 -32.51 -0.86
CA LEU A 382 -4.51 -33.85 -1.20
C LEU A 382 -4.78 -33.98 -2.70
N GLY A 383 -5.36 -32.94 -3.32
CA GLY A 383 -5.61 -32.91 -4.76
C GLY A 383 -4.31 -33.06 -5.54
N GLY A 384 -3.29 -32.25 -5.19
CA GLY A 384 -1.98 -32.33 -5.83
C GLY A 384 -1.29 -33.68 -5.69
N LEU A 385 -1.34 -34.27 -4.49
CA LEU A 385 -0.76 -35.59 -4.21
C LEU A 385 -1.54 -36.72 -4.88
N VAL A 386 -2.86 -36.74 -4.71
CA VAL A 386 -3.73 -37.82 -5.22
C VAL A 386 -3.79 -37.76 -6.75
N VAL A 387 -4.04 -36.60 -7.34
CA VAL A 387 -4.09 -36.43 -8.80
C VAL A 387 -2.73 -36.73 -9.42
N GLY A 388 -1.64 -36.23 -8.82
CA GLY A 388 -0.28 -36.45 -9.30
C GLY A 388 0.10 -37.92 -9.27
N ASN A 389 -0.10 -38.63 -8.14
CA ASN A 389 0.20 -40.06 -8.02
C ASN A 389 -0.69 -40.92 -8.93
N ALA A 390 -1.99 -40.66 -8.94
CA ALA A 390 -2.92 -41.40 -9.79
C ALA A 390 -2.60 -41.22 -11.29
N ALA A 391 -2.21 -40.02 -11.72
CA ALA A 391 -1.84 -39.76 -13.10
C ALA A 391 -0.55 -40.51 -13.51
N VAL A 392 0.41 -40.67 -12.60
CA VAL A 392 1.64 -41.47 -12.83
C VAL A 392 1.32 -42.95 -12.79
N GLU A 393 0.57 -43.45 -11.80
CA GLU A 393 0.19 -44.86 -11.71
C GLU A 393 -0.66 -45.34 -12.89
N ALA A 394 -1.52 -44.44 -13.41
CA ALA A 394 -2.32 -44.72 -14.60
C ALA A 394 -1.55 -44.55 -15.94
N HIS A 395 -0.25 -44.26 -15.85
CA HIS A 395 0.62 -44.00 -17.02
C HIS A 395 0.08 -42.90 -17.97
N ILE A 396 -0.65 -41.92 -17.41
CA ILE A 396 -1.12 -40.72 -18.13
C ILE A 396 0.00 -39.71 -18.32
N VAL A 397 0.84 -39.54 -17.28
CA VAL A 397 2.01 -38.64 -17.29
C VAL A 397 3.23 -39.33 -16.70
N SER A 398 4.40 -38.96 -17.22
CA SER A 398 5.67 -39.46 -16.70
C SER A 398 6.03 -38.78 -15.36
N PRO A 399 6.73 -39.48 -14.43
CA PRO A 399 7.19 -38.90 -13.16
C PRO A 399 8.04 -37.64 -13.34
N ALA A 400 8.83 -37.58 -14.39
CA ALA A 400 9.70 -36.43 -14.66
C ALA A 400 8.90 -35.16 -15.04
N VAL A 401 7.80 -35.29 -15.79
CA VAL A 401 6.87 -34.20 -16.08
C VAL A 401 6.22 -33.71 -14.79
N LEU A 402 5.72 -34.65 -13.96
CA LEU A 402 5.10 -34.28 -12.69
C LEU A 402 6.05 -33.46 -11.82
N ILE A 403 7.31 -33.88 -11.70
CA ILE A 403 8.33 -33.15 -10.92
C ILE A 403 8.58 -31.76 -11.51
N ALA A 404 8.76 -31.63 -12.83
CA ALA A 404 9.01 -30.33 -13.48
C ALA A 404 7.85 -29.34 -13.26
N VAL A 405 6.60 -29.82 -13.43
CA VAL A 405 5.39 -28.98 -13.26
C VAL A 405 5.17 -28.65 -11.78
N ALA A 406 5.40 -29.61 -10.85
CA ALA A 406 5.26 -29.38 -9.44
C ALA A 406 6.26 -28.34 -8.91
N ILE A 407 7.53 -28.41 -9.32
CA ILE A 407 8.54 -27.40 -8.97
C ILE A 407 8.12 -26.02 -9.43
N ALA A 408 7.64 -25.88 -10.68
CA ALA A 408 7.17 -24.62 -11.23
C ALA A 408 5.92 -24.11 -10.48
N GLY A 409 5.00 -25.00 -10.11
CA GLY A 409 3.80 -24.69 -9.33
C GLY A 409 4.14 -24.18 -7.92
N VAL A 410 4.97 -24.93 -7.19
CA VAL A 410 5.42 -24.56 -5.83
C VAL A 410 6.20 -23.23 -5.84
N ALA A 411 7.07 -23.04 -6.84
CA ALA A 411 7.80 -21.77 -6.98
C ALA A 411 6.86 -20.57 -7.17
N GLY A 412 5.73 -20.76 -7.86
CA GLY A 412 4.71 -19.72 -8.04
C GLY A 412 4.10 -19.22 -6.73
N TYR A 413 3.98 -20.07 -5.70
CA TYR A 413 3.47 -19.66 -4.37
C TYR A 413 4.45 -18.78 -3.58
N ALA A 414 5.72 -18.73 -3.98
CA ALA A 414 6.68 -17.85 -3.34
C ALA A 414 6.47 -16.35 -3.69
N MET A 415 5.60 -16.04 -4.66
CA MET A 415 5.30 -14.68 -5.06
C MET A 415 4.38 -14.00 -4.04
N PRO A 416 4.75 -12.79 -3.52
CA PRO A 416 3.93 -12.08 -2.57
C PRO A 416 2.62 -11.55 -3.15
N SER A 417 2.64 -11.14 -4.43
CA SER A 417 1.47 -10.63 -5.15
C SER A 417 0.80 -11.75 -5.94
N GLN A 418 -0.47 -12.01 -5.64
CA GLN A 418 -1.25 -13.03 -6.34
C GLN A 418 -1.53 -12.65 -7.80
N ASP A 419 -1.79 -11.36 -8.08
CA ASP A 419 -2.04 -10.86 -9.44
C ASP A 419 -0.79 -11.00 -10.31
N PHE A 420 0.38 -10.68 -9.72
CA PHE A 420 1.65 -10.90 -10.42
C PHE A 420 1.92 -12.38 -10.67
N ALA A 421 1.63 -13.25 -9.69
CA ALA A 421 1.73 -14.70 -9.88
C ALA A 421 0.78 -15.20 -10.99
N ALA A 422 -0.44 -14.66 -11.07
CA ALA A 422 -1.37 -14.99 -12.15
C ALA A 422 -0.83 -14.61 -13.53
N ALA A 423 -0.23 -13.42 -13.66
CA ALA A 423 0.44 -13.01 -14.91
C ALA A 423 1.59 -13.95 -15.29
N LEU A 424 2.41 -14.37 -14.32
CA LEU A 424 3.49 -15.35 -14.55
C LEU A 424 2.94 -16.70 -15.03
N ARG A 425 1.79 -17.15 -14.51
CA ARG A 425 1.14 -18.40 -14.94
C ARG A 425 0.68 -18.34 -16.39
N LEU A 426 0.08 -17.23 -16.82
CA LEU A 426 -0.30 -17.05 -18.22
C LEU A 426 0.92 -17.10 -19.16
N TRP A 427 1.99 -16.40 -18.80
CA TRP A 427 3.22 -16.43 -19.59
C TRP A 427 3.90 -17.79 -19.58
N ARG A 428 3.81 -18.56 -18.51
CA ARG A 428 4.29 -19.95 -18.43
C ARG A 428 3.66 -20.84 -19.50
N PHE A 429 2.34 -20.76 -19.70
CA PHE A 429 1.66 -21.49 -20.77
C PHE A 429 2.15 -21.05 -22.15
N LEU A 430 2.27 -19.74 -22.40
CA LEU A 430 2.77 -19.22 -23.66
C LEU A 430 4.19 -19.73 -23.95
N LEU A 431 5.07 -19.69 -22.97
CA LEU A 431 6.45 -20.18 -23.12
C LEU A 431 6.50 -21.69 -23.35
N ALA A 432 5.65 -22.47 -22.70
CA ALA A 432 5.54 -23.91 -22.93
C ALA A 432 5.09 -24.21 -24.37
N ILE A 433 4.11 -23.45 -24.91
CA ILE A 433 3.66 -23.57 -26.30
C ILE A 433 4.78 -23.20 -27.29
N LEU A 434 5.47 -22.07 -27.06
CA LEU A 434 6.58 -21.65 -27.92
C LEU A 434 7.75 -22.66 -27.88
N ALA A 435 8.06 -23.20 -26.70
CA ALA A 435 9.05 -24.26 -26.55
C ALA A 435 8.65 -25.55 -27.25
N SER A 436 7.35 -25.86 -27.30
CA SER A 436 6.84 -27.04 -28.04
C SER A 436 6.95 -26.91 -29.57
N ALA A 437 6.91 -25.69 -30.08
CA ALA A 437 7.00 -25.40 -31.51
C ALA A 437 8.44 -25.36 -32.02
N ALA A 438 9.38 -24.81 -31.27
CA ALA A 438 10.74 -24.53 -31.72
C ALA A 438 11.83 -24.81 -30.69
N GLY A 439 11.57 -25.63 -29.65
CA GLY A 439 12.55 -26.03 -28.65
C GLY A 439 13.14 -24.85 -27.86
N LEU A 440 14.44 -24.88 -27.63
CA LEU A 440 15.15 -23.81 -26.95
C LEU A 440 15.07 -22.45 -27.67
N PHE A 441 15.03 -22.47 -28.99
CA PHE A 441 14.85 -21.24 -29.76
C PHE A 441 13.49 -20.59 -29.50
N GLY A 442 12.39 -21.37 -29.48
CA GLY A 442 11.07 -20.90 -29.13
C GLY A 442 10.98 -20.36 -27.71
N LEU A 443 11.62 -21.05 -26.75
CA LEU A 443 11.71 -20.59 -25.39
C LEU A 443 12.46 -19.26 -25.29
N ALA A 444 13.61 -19.12 -25.95
CA ALA A 444 14.42 -17.91 -25.95
C ALA A 444 13.67 -16.73 -26.61
N ALA A 445 12.99 -16.98 -27.74
CA ALA A 445 12.15 -15.98 -28.40
C ALA A 445 11.00 -15.52 -27.49
N GLY A 446 10.35 -16.45 -26.80
CA GLY A 446 9.30 -16.12 -25.81
C GLY A 446 9.81 -15.31 -24.63
N CYS A 447 11.00 -15.64 -24.12
CA CYS A 447 11.65 -14.84 -23.06
C CYS A 447 12.00 -13.43 -23.55
N ALA A 448 12.51 -13.30 -24.78
CA ALA A 448 12.77 -12.00 -25.39
C ALA A 448 11.49 -11.17 -25.55
N ALA A 449 10.40 -11.81 -26.00
CA ALA A 449 9.10 -11.17 -26.09
C ALA A 449 8.56 -10.71 -24.73
N LEU A 450 8.73 -11.51 -23.67
CA LEU A 450 8.38 -11.13 -22.30
C LEU A 450 9.17 -9.91 -21.83
N ILE A 451 10.49 -9.92 -22.01
CA ILE A 451 11.34 -8.81 -21.62
C ILE A 451 10.96 -7.54 -22.41
N TYR A 452 10.72 -7.67 -23.71
CA TYR A 452 10.27 -6.56 -24.55
C TYR A 452 8.92 -6.00 -24.08
N HIS A 453 7.96 -6.89 -23.77
CA HIS A 453 6.67 -6.49 -23.23
C HIS A 453 6.80 -5.72 -21.91
N LEU A 454 7.55 -6.26 -20.94
CA LEU A 454 7.78 -5.61 -19.65
C LEU A 454 8.56 -4.28 -19.77
N ALA A 455 9.49 -4.18 -20.73
CA ALA A 455 10.25 -2.96 -20.98
C ALA A 455 9.40 -1.85 -21.62
N GLY A 456 8.34 -2.23 -22.35
CA GLY A 456 7.38 -1.28 -22.94
C GLY A 456 6.30 -0.80 -21.95
N LEU A 457 6.19 -1.42 -20.77
CA LEU A 457 5.20 -0.98 -19.77
C LEU A 457 5.69 0.23 -19.00
N GLU A 458 4.80 1.18 -18.83
CA GLU A 458 4.99 2.34 -17.95
C GLU A 458 3.74 2.58 -17.11
N THR A 459 3.89 3.26 -16.00
CA THR A 459 2.80 3.62 -15.09
C THR A 459 2.96 5.08 -14.72
N PHE A 460 2.04 5.92 -15.18
CA PHE A 460 2.10 7.37 -14.95
C PHE A 460 3.45 7.99 -15.35
N GLY A 461 4.06 7.52 -16.47
CA GLY A 461 5.35 8.00 -16.98
C GLY A 461 6.58 7.47 -16.22
N VAL A 462 6.41 6.49 -15.34
CA VAL A 462 7.51 5.78 -14.70
C VAL A 462 7.64 4.39 -15.32
N PRO A 463 8.83 4.00 -15.81
CA PRO A 463 9.04 2.67 -16.40
C PRO A 463 8.71 1.56 -15.40
N TYR A 464 7.97 0.55 -15.84
CA TYR A 464 7.58 -0.59 -15.00
C TYR A 464 8.79 -1.36 -14.44
N LEU A 465 9.85 -1.48 -15.23
CA LEU A 465 11.10 -2.13 -14.83
C LEU A 465 12.02 -1.24 -13.97
N ALA A 466 11.60 -0.05 -13.56
CA ALA A 466 12.35 0.70 -12.57
C ALA A 466 12.43 -0.09 -11.24
N PRO A 467 13.54 -0.06 -10.51
CA PRO A 467 14.76 0.74 -10.70
C PRO A 467 15.85 0.12 -11.60
N PHE A 468 15.59 -0.99 -12.30
CA PHE A 468 16.60 -1.62 -13.16
C PHE A 468 16.97 -0.78 -14.36
N THR A 469 16.02 0.01 -14.87
CA THR A 469 16.16 0.87 -16.06
C THR A 469 16.46 2.33 -15.72
N SER A 470 16.66 2.68 -14.43
CA SER A 470 17.06 4.03 -14.02
C SER A 470 18.36 4.43 -14.75
N GLY A 471 18.34 5.62 -15.38
CA GLY A 471 19.45 6.09 -16.20
C GLY A 471 20.80 6.16 -15.46
N ALA A 472 21.89 6.03 -16.22
CA ALA A 472 23.23 6.24 -15.68
C ALA A 472 23.37 7.71 -15.26
N GLY A 473 23.58 7.97 -13.97
CA GLY A 473 23.71 9.33 -13.40
C GLY A 473 22.59 9.73 -12.46
N GLU A 474 21.46 9.00 -12.44
CA GLU A 474 20.46 9.20 -11.41
C GLU A 474 20.80 8.46 -10.11
N PRO A 475 20.56 9.06 -8.93
CA PRO A 475 20.77 8.36 -7.68
C PRO A 475 19.84 7.12 -7.66
N ARG A 476 20.46 5.94 -7.69
CA ARG A 476 19.73 4.67 -7.52
C ARG A 476 19.22 4.62 -6.09
N GLY A 477 17.92 4.70 -5.91
CA GLY A 477 17.29 4.70 -4.59
C GLY A 477 17.62 3.44 -3.81
N HIS A 478 17.20 2.29 -4.31
CA HIS A 478 17.49 1.00 -3.68
C HIS A 478 17.67 -0.06 -4.75
N PRO A 479 18.72 -0.88 -4.67
CA PRO A 479 18.80 -2.05 -5.54
C PRO A 479 17.56 -2.92 -5.29
N SER A 480 16.89 -3.32 -6.36
CA SER A 480 15.64 -4.09 -6.29
C SER A 480 15.84 -5.48 -5.71
N LEU A 481 16.99 -6.09 -5.96
CA LEU A 481 17.31 -7.45 -5.52
C LEU A 481 17.83 -7.53 -4.09
N LEU A 482 18.66 -6.59 -3.67
CA LEU A 482 19.29 -6.60 -2.35
C LEU A 482 18.79 -5.41 -1.54
N ARG A 483 18.45 -5.64 -0.29
CA ARG A 483 18.12 -4.57 0.65
C ARG A 483 19.38 -4.11 1.38
N PRO A 484 19.87 -2.87 1.19
CA PRO A 484 20.97 -2.38 2.00
C PRO A 484 20.52 -2.08 3.44
N PRO A 485 21.46 -1.98 4.41
CA PRO A 485 21.17 -1.51 5.74
C PRO A 485 20.53 -0.12 5.70
N LEU A 486 19.54 0.14 6.57
CA LEU A 486 18.82 1.42 6.62
C LEU A 486 19.74 2.67 6.59
N PRO A 487 20.84 2.75 7.36
CA PRO A 487 21.70 3.94 7.32
C PRO A 487 22.36 4.25 5.95
N ARG A 488 22.41 3.25 5.06
CA ARG A 488 22.93 3.41 3.68
C ARG A 488 21.87 3.84 2.67
N MET A 489 20.58 3.79 3.05
CA MET A 489 19.45 4.14 2.20
C MET A 489 19.18 5.65 2.21
N LYS A 490 20.11 6.44 1.67
CA LYS A 490 20.06 7.91 1.76
C LYS A 490 19.20 8.59 0.69
N TRP A 491 18.97 7.93 -0.44
CA TRP A 491 18.32 8.52 -1.61
C TRP A 491 17.04 7.79 -1.97
N ARG A 492 16.06 8.55 -2.47
CA ARG A 492 14.87 8.01 -3.13
C ARG A 492 15.21 7.65 -4.57
N ASP A 493 14.42 6.78 -5.18
CA ASP A 493 14.61 6.36 -6.56
C ASP A 493 14.35 7.54 -7.51
N GLY A 494 15.33 7.82 -8.40
CA GLY A 494 15.26 8.91 -9.35
C GLY A 494 14.18 8.74 -10.42
N ALA A 495 13.84 7.50 -10.77
CA ALA A 495 12.81 7.21 -11.76
C ALA A 495 11.41 7.72 -11.38
N ARG A 496 11.18 8.04 -10.11
CA ARG A 496 9.89 8.56 -9.61
C ARG A 496 9.76 10.07 -9.65
N HIS A 497 10.75 10.78 -10.16
CA HIS A 497 10.79 12.26 -10.29
C HIS A 497 10.46 13.01 -8.98
N THR A 498 10.78 12.41 -7.82
CA THR A 498 10.48 13.00 -6.51
C THR A 498 11.15 14.35 -6.34
N LEU A 499 10.41 15.35 -5.84
CA LEU A 499 10.92 16.70 -5.58
C LEU A 499 12.06 16.67 -4.56
N ASN A 500 11.88 15.98 -3.47
CA ASN A 500 12.93 15.74 -2.49
C ASN A 500 13.54 14.36 -2.69
N ARG A 501 14.72 14.30 -3.28
CA ARG A 501 15.45 13.05 -3.55
C ARG A 501 16.12 12.45 -2.32
N ARG A 502 16.28 13.19 -1.23
CA ARG A 502 16.96 12.73 -0.02
C ARG A 502 15.99 12.07 0.94
N ASN A 503 16.21 10.79 1.26
CA ASN A 503 15.36 10.03 2.16
C ASN A 503 15.74 10.22 3.63
N GLN A 504 17.06 10.24 3.93
CA GLN A 504 17.58 10.44 5.28
C GLN A 504 18.96 11.14 5.25
N ARG A 505 19.32 11.77 6.36
CA ARG A 505 20.58 12.52 6.50
C ARG A 505 21.79 11.62 6.77
#